data_a8906e4bff1a6acb47a02ea1c732bd00
#
_entry.id   a8906e4bff1a6acb47a02ea1c732bd00
#
_cell.length_a   1.000
_cell.length_b   1.000
_cell.length_c   1.000
_cell.angle_alpha   90.00
_cell.angle_beta   90.00
_cell.angle_gamma   90.00
#
_symmetry.space_group_name_H-M   'P 1'
#
loop_
_entity.id
_entity.type
_entity.pdbx_description
1 polymer ?
#
loop_
_entity_poly.entity_id
_entity_poly.type
_entity_poly.pdbx_seq_one_letter_code
_entity_poly.pdbx_strand_id
1 'polypeptide(L)'
;FVMRKISRTVWVIDSKYDYLRLLSSGDGGRGGLNKQILGTINVVLPPIAEQRAIAEALSDVDGLIAALDKKIAKKRLLKQGAMQQLLTGKKRLPGFTDEWETIRLGDWATMNSGGTPTSSVPEYYNGHIPFLSISDITEAGKYIDKTEKTITEKGLNNSSARMFPAGTIMYAMYASLGKCSIANIELSCSQAILGITPKCRINPEYLYYYLSFIEEDVKDMGQTGTQSNLSKQIVQDFMVKLPSDIKEQQAIATILSDMDKEIA
;
A
#
# COMPACT_ATOMS: atom_id res chain seq x y z
N PHE A 1 -29.81 -8.43 25.43
CA PHE A 1 -30.59 -8.97 24.28
C PHE A 1 -31.10 -7.86 23.35
N VAL A 2 -31.43 -6.70 23.87
CA VAL A 2 -31.96 -5.54 23.12
C VAL A 2 -30.86 -4.83 22.30
N MET A 3 -29.63 -4.73 22.80
CA MET A 3 -28.54 -4.03 22.10
C MET A 3 -28.02 -4.77 20.84
N ARG A 4 -28.08 -6.09 20.77
CA ARG A 4 -27.75 -6.84 19.54
C ARG A 4 -28.79 -6.68 18.42
N LYS A 5 -30.05 -6.38 18.76
CA LYS A 5 -31.09 -6.05 17.78
C LYS A 5 -30.93 -4.66 17.18
N ILE A 6 -30.34 -3.73 17.93
CA ILE A 6 -30.12 -2.35 17.46
C ILE A 6 -29.02 -2.28 16.37
N SER A 7 -27.98 -3.14 16.45
CA SER A 7 -26.89 -3.11 15.46
C SER A 7 -27.32 -3.54 14.05
N ARG A 8 -28.43 -4.25 13.89
CA ARG A 8 -28.94 -4.70 12.58
C ARG A 8 -30.05 -3.83 12.01
N THR A 9 -30.68 -3.01 12.85
CA THR A 9 -31.49 -1.88 12.39
C THR A 9 -30.60 -0.77 11.81
N VAL A 10 -29.30 -0.78 12.08
CA VAL A 10 -28.28 0.13 11.55
C VAL A 10 -28.22 0.13 10.04
N TRP A 11 -28.44 -1.01 9.35
CA TRP A 11 -28.42 -1.04 7.88
C TRP A 11 -29.55 -0.17 7.25
N VAL A 12 -30.74 -0.14 7.83
CA VAL A 12 -31.81 0.76 7.42
C VAL A 12 -31.45 2.21 7.77
N ILE A 13 -30.68 2.42 8.80
CA ILE A 13 -30.19 3.73 9.24
C ILE A 13 -29.05 4.21 8.33
N ASP A 14 -28.12 3.34 7.92
CA ASP A 14 -27.07 3.68 6.95
C ASP A 14 -27.62 4.13 5.61
N SER A 15 -28.66 3.46 5.10
CA SER A 15 -29.35 3.91 3.88
C SER A 15 -30.06 5.27 4.02
N LYS A 16 -30.24 5.75 5.25
CA LYS A 16 -30.82 7.07 5.57
C LYS A 16 -29.83 8.01 6.26
N TYR A 17 -28.55 7.70 6.20
CA TYR A 17 -27.49 8.49 6.88
C TYR A 17 -27.55 9.97 6.50
N ASP A 18 -27.70 10.28 5.21
CA ASP A 18 -27.79 11.68 4.75
C ASP A 18 -29.05 12.37 5.26
N TYR A 19 -30.17 11.65 5.34
CA TYR A 19 -31.42 12.17 5.92
C TYR A 19 -31.27 12.44 7.43
N LEU A 20 -30.62 11.53 8.18
CA LEU A 20 -30.34 11.71 9.60
C LEU A 20 -29.36 12.85 9.86
N ARG A 21 -28.37 13.00 8.98
CA ARG A 21 -27.43 14.11 9.01
C ARG A 21 -28.09 15.46 8.79
N LEU A 22 -29.05 15.54 7.85
CA LEU A 22 -29.86 16.71 7.63
C LEU A 22 -30.73 17.06 8.88
N LEU A 23 -31.32 16.05 9.51
CA LEU A 23 -32.12 16.24 10.74
C LEU A 23 -31.27 16.65 11.94
N SER A 24 -29.98 16.26 11.98
CA SER A 24 -29.05 16.63 13.04
C SER A 24 -28.46 18.04 12.90
N SER A 25 -28.59 18.66 11.71
CA SER A 25 -28.06 19.98 11.37
C SER A 25 -29.00 21.13 11.78
N GLY A 26 -29.71 20.98 12.88
CA GLY A 26 -30.58 22.02 13.42
C GLY A 26 -29.86 23.30 13.80
N ASP A 27 -30.53 24.42 13.64
CA ASP A 27 -30.12 25.81 13.79
C ASP A 27 -29.50 26.08 15.19
N GLY A 28 -28.19 26.02 15.28
CA GLY A 28 -27.50 26.41 16.53
C GLY A 28 -26.35 25.49 16.97
N GLY A 29 -25.27 25.45 16.25
CA GLY A 29 -23.89 25.22 16.76
C GLY A 29 -23.51 23.87 17.35
N ARG A 30 -24.44 22.98 17.69
CA ARG A 30 -24.18 21.58 18.12
C ARG A 30 -25.31 20.68 17.63
N GLY A 31 -25.24 20.28 16.36
CA GLY A 31 -26.15 19.30 15.81
C GLY A 31 -26.04 17.96 16.54
N GLY A 32 -27.17 17.39 16.97
CA GLY A 32 -27.21 16.09 17.61
C GLY A 32 -28.56 15.41 17.39
N LEU A 33 -28.55 14.10 17.17
CA LEU A 33 -29.75 13.28 17.17
C LEU A 33 -30.27 13.13 18.59
N ASN A 34 -31.50 13.59 18.85
CA ASN A 34 -32.17 13.40 20.11
C ASN A 34 -33.26 12.33 19.99
N LYS A 35 -33.80 11.89 21.13
CA LYS A 35 -34.85 10.85 21.20
C LYS A 35 -36.12 11.25 20.40
N GLN A 36 -36.41 12.55 20.34
CA GLN A 36 -37.58 13.07 19.67
C GLN A 36 -37.44 12.97 18.13
N ILE A 37 -36.25 13.34 17.61
CA ILE A 37 -35.89 13.19 16.20
C ILE A 37 -35.91 11.72 15.78
N LEU A 38 -35.27 10.83 16.60
CA LEU A 38 -35.30 9.40 16.35
C LEU A 38 -36.73 8.82 16.32
N GLY A 39 -37.65 9.36 17.15
CA GLY A 39 -39.03 8.95 17.19
C GLY A 39 -39.85 9.33 15.96
N THR A 40 -39.38 10.26 15.12
CA THR A 40 -40.05 10.66 13.87
C THR A 40 -39.66 9.80 12.67
N ILE A 41 -38.72 8.87 12.82
CA ILE A 41 -38.24 8.04 11.73
C ILE A 41 -39.24 6.91 11.46
N ASN A 42 -39.85 6.94 10.29
CA ASN A 42 -40.71 5.85 9.85
C ASN A 42 -39.85 4.68 9.36
N VAL A 43 -40.00 3.54 10.01
CA VAL A 43 -39.31 2.29 9.63
C VAL A 43 -40.37 1.30 9.12
N VAL A 44 -40.16 0.78 7.92
CA VAL A 44 -40.99 -0.30 7.37
C VAL A 44 -40.61 -1.62 8.11
N LEU A 45 -41.58 -2.19 8.78
CA LEU A 45 -41.39 -3.44 9.53
C LEU A 45 -42.15 -4.57 8.80
N PRO A 46 -41.44 -5.53 8.19
CA PRO A 46 -42.09 -6.74 7.67
C PRO A 46 -42.59 -7.64 8.81
N PRO A 47 -43.37 -8.70 8.50
CA PRO A 47 -43.80 -9.67 9.50
C PRO A 47 -42.59 -10.25 10.30
N ILE A 48 -42.82 -10.59 11.56
CA ILE A 48 -41.74 -11.02 12.48
C ILE A 48 -40.93 -12.22 11.98
N ALA A 49 -41.58 -13.12 11.21
CA ALA A 49 -40.89 -14.27 10.59
C ALA A 49 -39.89 -13.82 9.53
N GLU A 50 -40.26 -12.84 8.71
CA GLU A 50 -39.37 -12.24 7.70
C GLU A 50 -38.24 -11.42 8.35
N GLN A 51 -38.53 -10.67 9.42
CA GLN A 51 -37.49 -9.97 10.19
C GLN A 51 -36.43 -10.96 10.72
N ARG A 52 -36.85 -12.15 11.18
CA ARG A 52 -35.94 -13.19 11.67
C ARG A 52 -35.08 -13.76 10.53
N ALA A 53 -35.71 -14.10 9.40
CA ALA A 53 -35.00 -14.61 8.23
C ALA A 53 -33.97 -13.61 7.68
N ILE A 54 -34.32 -12.33 7.59
CA ILE A 54 -33.38 -11.26 7.20
C ILE A 54 -32.23 -11.16 8.21
N ALA A 55 -32.53 -11.20 9.51
CA ALA A 55 -31.51 -11.12 10.56
C ALA A 55 -30.58 -12.33 10.55
N GLU A 56 -31.07 -13.53 10.25
CA GLU A 56 -30.26 -14.75 10.10
C GLU A 56 -29.34 -14.68 8.89
N ALA A 57 -29.88 -14.33 7.71
CA ALA A 57 -29.09 -14.19 6.48
C ALA A 57 -27.96 -13.15 6.64
N LEU A 58 -28.24 -12.00 7.25
CA LEU A 58 -27.21 -10.99 7.53
C LEU A 58 -26.16 -11.48 8.53
N SER A 59 -26.59 -12.29 9.53
CA SER A 59 -25.66 -12.91 10.50
C SER A 59 -24.71 -13.89 9.87
N ASP A 60 -25.20 -14.69 8.92
CA ASP A 60 -24.39 -15.67 8.21
C ASP A 60 -23.32 -14.98 7.35
N VAL A 61 -23.70 -13.87 6.67
CA VAL A 61 -22.75 -13.04 5.91
C VAL A 61 -21.70 -12.40 6.83
N ASP A 62 -22.10 -11.84 7.98
CA ASP A 62 -21.16 -11.29 8.97
C ASP A 62 -20.19 -12.39 9.47
N GLY A 63 -20.69 -13.61 9.69
CA GLY A 63 -19.87 -14.76 10.06
C GLY A 63 -18.86 -15.14 8.98
N LEU A 64 -19.27 -15.12 7.71
CA LEU A 64 -18.37 -15.36 6.57
C LEU A 64 -17.28 -14.30 6.46
N ILE A 65 -17.65 -13.02 6.55
CA ILE A 65 -16.69 -11.91 6.53
C ILE A 65 -15.64 -12.09 7.64
N ALA A 66 -16.09 -12.34 8.88
CA ALA A 66 -15.17 -12.54 10.01
C ALA A 66 -14.26 -13.77 9.83
N ALA A 67 -14.73 -14.84 9.18
CA ALA A 67 -13.91 -15.99 8.86
C ALA A 67 -12.87 -15.70 7.77
N LEU A 68 -13.24 -14.93 6.75
CA LEU A 68 -12.32 -14.48 5.69
C LEU A 68 -11.24 -13.56 6.26
N ASP A 69 -11.59 -12.59 7.11
CA ASP A 69 -10.63 -11.71 7.76
C ASP A 69 -9.58 -12.49 8.57
N LYS A 70 -10.02 -13.50 9.34
CA LYS A 70 -9.11 -14.38 10.07
C LYS A 70 -8.19 -15.17 9.13
N LYS A 71 -8.71 -15.64 7.99
CA LYS A 71 -7.93 -16.39 7.01
C LYS A 71 -6.87 -15.48 6.35
N ILE A 72 -7.24 -14.25 5.98
CA ILE A 72 -6.32 -13.25 5.42
C ILE A 72 -5.22 -12.91 6.44
N ALA A 73 -5.58 -12.64 7.69
CA ALA A 73 -4.62 -12.35 8.75
C ALA A 73 -3.62 -13.50 8.95
N LYS A 74 -4.10 -14.76 8.97
CA LYS A 74 -3.23 -15.94 9.04
C LYS A 74 -2.27 -16.04 7.85
N LYS A 75 -2.77 -15.81 6.62
CA LYS A 75 -1.92 -15.83 5.42
C LYS A 75 -0.84 -14.74 5.42
N ARG A 76 -1.18 -13.55 5.90
CA ARG A 76 -0.20 -12.45 6.08
C ARG A 76 0.92 -12.83 7.05
N LEU A 77 0.59 -13.45 8.18
CA LEU A 77 1.58 -13.95 9.14
C LEU A 77 2.47 -15.05 8.53
N LEU A 78 1.88 -15.98 7.76
CA LEU A 78 2.64 -17.02 7.06
C LEU A 78 3.60 -16.40 6.04
N LYS A 79 3.16 -15.40 5.26
CA LYS A 79 4.03 -14.66 4.34
C LYS A 79 5.17 -13.95 5.08
N GLN A 80 4.89 -13.26 6.18
CA GLN A 80 5.91 -12.62 7.00
C GLN A 80 6.96 -13.62 7.49
N GLY A 81 6.53 -14.79 7.99
CA GLY A 81 7.43 -15.87 8.39
C GLY A 81 8.24 -16.42 7.21
N ALA A 82 7.65 -16.57 6.03
CA ALA A 82 8.36 -16.97 4.82
C ALA A 82 9.40 -15.93 4.39
N MET A 83 9.07 -14.65 4.40
CA MET A 83 10.01 -13.55 4.14
C MET A 83 11.21 -13.63 5.09
N GLN A 84 10.96 -13.80 6.39
CA GLN A 84 12.02 -13.91 7.39
C GLN A 84 12.94 -15.12 7.15
N GLN A 85 12.39 -16.25 6.68
CA GLN A 85 13.17 -17.45 6.41
C GLN A 85 13.96 -17.37 5.09
N LEU A 86 13.28 -16.93 4.03
CA LEU A 86 13.81 -16.96 2.67
C LEU A 86 14.72 -15.77 2.36
N LEU A 87 14.37 -14.54 2.77
CA LEU A 87 15.18 -13.34 2.48
C LEU A 87 16.41 -13.18 3.37
N THR A 88 16.46 -13.90 4.50
CA THR A 88 17.65 -13.93 5.37
C THR A 88 18.58 -15.12 5.09
N GLY A 89 18.20 -16.03 4.20
CA GLY A 89 18.94 -17.26 3.91
C GLY A 89 18.91 -18.28 5.05
N LYS A 90 18.04 -18.12 6.07
CA LYS A 90 17.85 -19.13 7.14
C LYS A 90 17.32 -20.44 6.58
N LYS A 91 16.50 -20.37 5.55
CA LYS A 91 16.00 -21.53 4.81
C LYS A 91 16.34 -21.36 3.34
N ARG A 92 17.05 -22.34 2.78
CA ARG A 92 17.42 -22.39 1.36
C ARG A 92 16.39 -23.21 0.58
N LEU A 93 16.17 -22.83 -0.65
CA LEU A 93 15.35 -23.62 -1.56
C LEU A 93 16.14 -24.85 -2.05
N PRO A 94 15.48 -26.02 -2.25
CA PRO A 94 16.14 -27.20 -2.78
C PRO A 94 16.78 -26.94 -4.15
N GLY A 95 17.99 -27.46 -4.35
CA GLY A 95 18.72 -27.35 -5.62
C GLY A 95 19.62 -26.12 -5.73
N PHE A 96 19.63 -25.21 -4.75
CA PHE A 96 20.52 -24.05 -4.72
C PHE A 96 21.57 -24.23 -3.62
N THR A 97 22.84 -24.18 -4.01
CA THR A 97 23.99 -24.41 -3.11
C THR A 97 24.97 -23.23 -3.07
N ASP A 98 24.85 -22.29 -4.02
CA ASP A 98 25.76 -21.16 -4.13
C ASP A 98 25.72 -20.28 -2.87
N GLU A 99 26.84 -19.65 -2.53
CA GLU A 99 26.93 -18.78 -1.38
C GLU A 99 26.07 -17.52 -1.52
N TRP A 100 25.60 -17.01 -0.40
CA TRP A 100 24.91 -15.73 -0.35
C TRP A 100 25.92 -14.62 -0.10
N GLU A 101 25.72 -13.53 -0.80
CA GLU A 101 26.50 -12.31 -0.68
C GLU A 101 25.77 -11.26 0.15
N THR A 102 26.51 -10.37 0.79
CA THR A 102 25.98 -9.13 1.34
C THR A 102 26.58 -7.97 0.55
N ILE A 103 25.73 -7.21 -0.09
CA ILE A 103 26.14 -6.11 -0.97
C ILE A 103 25.65 -4.77 -0.44
N ARG A 104 26.38 -3.71 -0.73
CA ARG A 104 25.92 -2.35 -0.54
C ARG A 104 25.04 -1.96 -1.74
N LEU A 105 23.77 -1.58 -1.49
CA LEU A 105 22.78 -1.40 -2.55
C LEU A 105 23.21 -0.32 -3.58
N GLY A 106 23.87 0.74 -3.13
CA GLY A 106 24.35 1.82 -4.01
C GLY A 106 25.35 1.39 -5.08
N ASP A 107 26.07 0.27 -4.87
CA ASP A 107 27.05 -0.24 -5.83
C ASP A 107 26.37 -1.04 -6.95
N TRP A 108 25.19 -1.60 -6.67
CA TRP A 108 24.46 -2.52 -7.53
C TRP A 108 23.15 -1.99 -8.09
N ALA A 109 22.81 -0.73 -7.80
CA ALA A 109 21.63 -0.06 -8.36
C ALA A 109 21.98 1.36 -8.79
N THR A 110 21.33 1.85 -9.84
CA THR A 110 21.31 3.26 -10.17
C THR A 110 20.18 3.92 -9.41
N MET A 111 20.48 4.98 -8.67
CA MET A 111 19.50 5.65 -7.81
C MET A 111 19.39 7.14 -8.14
N ASN A 112 18.18 7.59 -8.35
CA ASN A 112 17.90 9.00 -8.59
C ASN A 112 16.61 9.42 -7.88
N SER A 113 16.63 10.57 -7.23
CA SER A 113 15.41 11.19 -6.73
C SER A 113 14.58 11.74 -7.88
N GLY A 114 13.28 11.71 -7.75
CA GLY A 114 12.38 12.42 -8.63
C GLY A 114 12.47 13.94 -8.47
N GLY A 115 11.57 14.64 -9.13
CA GLY A 115 11.43 16.08 -9.03
C GLY A 115 10.01 16.49 -9.35
N THR A 116 9.55 17.61 -8.78
CA THR A 116 8.19 18.08 -8.97
C THR A 116 8.22 19.37 -9.79
N PRO A 117 7.52 19.43 -10.93
CA PRO A 117 7.32 20.69 -11.65
C PRO A 117 6.62 21.72 -10.77
N THR A 118 6.88 23.00 -11.02
CA THR A 118 6.29 24.10 -10.26
C THR A 118 4.76 24.03 -10.32
N SER A 119 4.12 23.85 -9.17
CA SER A 119 2.66 23.59 -9.07
C SER A 119 1.80 24.80 -9.50
N SER A 120 2.35 26.02 -9.44
CA SER A 120 1.65 27.25 -9.87
C SER A 120 1.60 27.43 -11.39
N VAL A 121 2.20 26.52 -12.19
CA VAL A 121 2.19 26.56 -13.65
C VAL A 121 1.28 25.44 -14.19
N PRO A 122 0.01 25.70 -14.49
CA PRO A 122 -0.95 24.69 -14.92
C PRO A 122 -0.52 23.91 -16.18
N GLU A 123 0.21 24.57 -17.09
CA GLU A 123 0.72 23.99 -18.33
C GLU A 123 1.73 22.83 -18.13
N TYR A 124 2.24 22.64 -16.91
CA TYR A 124 3.16 21.55 -16.59
C TYR A 124 2.44 20.25 -16.25
N TYR A 125 1.11 20.29 -16.05
CA TYR A 125 0.29 19.19 -15.58
C TYR A 125 -0.75 18.76 -16.61
N ASN A 126 -1.41 17.62 -16.35
CA ASN A 126 -2.46 17.05 -17.19
C ASN A 126 -1.98 16.70 -18.63
N GLY A 127 -0.73 16.30 -18.77
CA GLY A 127 -0.18 15.78 -20.02
C GLY A 127 -0.33 14.26 -20.14
N HIS A 128 0.62 13.63 -20.84
CA HIS A 128 0.59 12.18 -21.07
C HIS A 128 1.64 11.40 -20.26
N ILE A 129 2.55 12.08 -19.56
CA ILE A 129 3.61 11.46 -18.78
C ILE A 129 3.07 11.11 -17.40
N PRO A 130 3.00 9.82 -17.00
CA PRO A 130 2.59 9.41 -15.67
C PRO A 130 3.49 10.05 -14.59
N PHE A 131 2.88 10.61 -13.56
CA PHE A 131 3.60 11.30 -12.48
C PHE A 131 3.23 10.73 -11.12
N LEU A 132 4.14 9.96 -10.55
CA LEU A 132 3.95 9.21 -9.32
C LEU A 132 4.07 10.09 -8.09
N SER A 133 3.12 9.97 -7.19
CA SER A 133 3.10 10.56 -5.84
C SER A 133 3.20 9.48 -4.76
N ILE A 134 3.37 9.88 -3.49
CA ILE A 134 3.40 8.94 -2.36
C ILE A 134 2.04 8.23 -2.17
N SER A 135 0.93 8.90 -2.46
CA SER A 135 -0.40 8.28 -2.42
C SER A 135 -0.51 7.10 -3.38
N ASP A 136 -0.02 7.26 -4.60
CA ASP A 136 -0.03 6.18 -5.60
C ASP A 136 0.74 4.93 -5.10
N ILE A 137 1.94 5.10 -4.50
CA ILE A 137 2.70 3.97 -3.92
C ILE A 137 1.90 3.29 -2.79
N THR A 138 1.19 4.07 -1.99
CA THR A 138 0.44 3.54 -0.85
C THR A 138 -0.76 2.70 -1.31
N GLU A 139 -1.37 3.05 -2.44
CA GLU A 139 -2.57 2.42 -3.00
C GLU A 139 -2.26 1.29 -4.00
N ALA A 140 -1.18 1.41 -4.76
CA ALA A 140 -0.87 0.49 -5.86
C ALA A 140 -0.47 -0.93 -5.43
N GLY A 141 0.01 -1.13 -4.18
CA GLY A 141 0.58 -2.42 -3.78
C GLY A 141 1.93 -2.70 -4.45
N LYS A 142 2.14 -3.92 -5.01
CA LYS A 142 3.43 -4.32 -5.58
C LYS A 142 3.79 -3.60 -6.89
N TYR A 143 2.81 -3.38 -7.77
CA TYR A 143 3.06 -2.84 -9.12
C TYR A 143 2.31 -1.53 -9.36
N ILE A 144 2.96 -0.61 -10.07
CA ILE A 144 2.39 0.65 -10.53
C ILE A 144 2.11 0.54 -12.01
N ASP A 145 0.83 0.42 -12.36
CA ASP A 145 0.34 0.36 -13.75
C ASP A 145 -0.21 1.72 -14.23
N LYS A 146 -0.52 2.61 -13.30
CA LYS A 146 -1.07 3.95 -13.56
C LYS A 146 -0.77 4.90 -12.41
N THR A 147 -0.89 6.19 -12.64
CA THR A 147 -0.78 7.26 -11.64
C THR A 147 -2.03 8.12 -11.65
N GLU A 148 -2.37 8.73 -10.52
CA GLU A 148 -3.47 9.69 -10.43
C GLU A 148 -3.18 10.95 -11.26
N LYS A 149 -1.91 11.40 -11.23
CA LYS A 149 -1.48 12.65 -11.90
C LYS A 149 -0.62 12.36 -13.11
N THR A 150 -0.61 13.33 -14.02
CA THR A 150 0.27 13.33 -15.18
C THR A 150 0.95 14.70 -15.34
N ILE A 151 2.11 14.73 -16.01
CA ILE A 151 2.80 15.96 -16.38
C ILE A 151 2.99 16.05 -17.90
N THR A 152 3.28 17.23 -18.38
CA THR A 152 3.60 17.48 -19.79
C THR A 152 5.10 17.39 -20.04
N GLU A 153 5.53 17.27 -21.30
CA GLU A 153 6.94 17.42 -21.71
C GLU A 153 7.51 18.77 -21.23
N LYS A 154 6.70 19.82 -21.28
CA LYS A 154 7.08 21.15 -20.80
C LYS A 154 7.38 21.13 -19.30
N GLY A 155 6.53 20.42 -18.51
CA GLY A 155 6.74 20.23 -17.07
C GLY A 155 7.98 19.41 -16.77
N LEU A 156 8.20 18.32 -17.51
CA LEU A 156 9.39 17.48 -17.39
C LEU A 156 10.67 18.30 -17.67
N ASN A 157 10.72 19.01 -18.80
CA ASN A 157 11.92 19.69 -19.27
C ASN A 157 12.24 21.00 -18.50
N ASN A 158 11.25 21.60 -17.83
CA ASN A 158 11.43 22.83 -17.04
C ASN A 158 11.44 22.58 -15.53
N SER A 159 11.82 21.38 -15.10
CA SER A 159 11.92 21.01 -13.69
C SER A 159 13.05 20.01 -13.44
N SER A 160 13.24 19.61 -12.18
CA SER A 160 14.15 18.53 -11.82
C SER A 160 13.52 17.12 -12.01
N ALA A 161 12.30 17.04 -12.54
CA ALA A 161 11.64 15.78 -12.85
C ALA A 161 12.46 14.98 -13.89
N ARG A 162 12.36 13.67 -13.80
CA ARG A 162 13.05 12.75 -14.72
C ARG A 162 12.24 11.51 -14.95
N MET A 163 12.48 10.84 -16.07
CA MET A 163 11.86 9.57 -16.39
C MET A 163 12.58 8.40 -15.73
N PHE A 164 11.81 7.42 -15.31
CA PHE A 164 12.26 6.14 -14.78
C PHE A 164 11.68 5.02 -15.66
N PRO A 165 12.50 4.07 -16.11
CA PRO A 165 12.03 2.97 -16.95
C PRO A 165 11.18 1.99 -16.13
N ALA A 166 10.36 1.19 -16.82
CA ALA A 166 9.70 0.03 -16.24
C ALA A 166 10.73 -0.91 -15.58
N GLY A 167 10.35 -1.57 -14.49
CA GLY A 167 11.23 -2.37 -13.65
C GLY A 167 11.97 -1.59 -12.55
N THR A 168 11.89 -0.25 -12.54
CA THR A 168 12.44 0.57 -11.45
C THR A 168 11.61 0.40 -10.19
N ILE A 169 12.27 0.22 -9.05
CA ILE A 169 11.62 0.24 -7.74
C ILE A 169 11.46 1.69 -7.29
N MET A 170 10.23 2.11 -7.09
CA MET A 170 9.86 3.44 -6.60
C MET A 170 9.76 3.39 -5.09
N TYR A 171 10.73 4.01 -4.40
CA TYR A 171 10.94 3.91 -2.95
C TYR A 171 10.61 5.22 -2.25
N ALA A 172 9.70 5.20 -1.28
CA ALA A 172 9.27 6.37 -0.52
C ALA A 172 10.31 6.78 0.54
N MET A 173 10.85 8.00 0.40
CA MET A 173 11.82 8.59 1.33
C MET A 173 11.18 9.52 2.38
N TYR A 174 9.91 9.87 2.19
CA TYR A 174 9.14 10.79 3.04
C TYR A 174 7.76 10.22 3.30
N ALA A 175 7.10 10.66 4.35
CA ALA A 175 5.76 10.26 4.76
C ALA A 175 5.63 8.73 4.98
N SER A 176 5.40 7.94 3.94
CA SER A 176 5.30 6.47 4.02
C SER A 176 6.68 5.81 3.91
N LEU A 177 7.59 6.15 4.83
CA LEU A 177 8.99 5.69 4.81
C LEU A 177 9.12 4.19 4.58
N GLY A 178 10.00 3.81 3.65
CA GLY A 178 10.31 2.42 3.37
C GLY A 178 9.33 1.71 2.44
N LYS A 179 8.14 2.27 2.21
CA LYS A 179 7.21 1.71 1.22
C LYS A 179 7.79 1.78 -0.18
N CYS A 180 7.58 0.72 -0.94
CA CYS A 180 8.03 0.67 -2.32
C CYS A 180 7.06 -0.07 -3.22
N SER A 181 7.16 0.19 -4.52
CA SER A 181 6.43 -0.52 -5.58
C SER A 181 7.32 -0.61 -6.82
N ILE A 182 7.04 -1.55 -7.71
CA ILE A 182 7.75 -1.71 -8.99
C ILE A 182 6.96 -0.99 -10.07
N ALA A 183 7.60 -0.10 -10.81
CA ALA A 183 6.99 0.55 -11.96
C ALA A 183 6.81 -0.47 -13.11
N ASN A 184 5.58 -0.77 -13.52
CA ASN A 184 5.30 -1.57 -14.72
C ASN A 184 5.30 -0.72 -16.01
N ILE A 185 5.25 0.59 -15.86
CA ILE A 185 5.26 1.57 -16.95
C ILE A 185 6.43 2.53 -16.77
N GLU A 186 6.83 3.17 -17.85
CA GLU A 186 7.73 4.32 -17.77
C GLU A 186 6.98 5.50 -17.12
N LEU A 187 7.60 6.14 -16.11
CA LEU A 187 6.96 7.21 -15.35
C LEU A 187 7.97 8.21 -14.79
N SER A 188 7.47 9.38 -14.41
CA SER A 188 8.18 10.35 -13.58
C SER A 188 7.64 10.32 -12.15
N CYS A 189 8.34 10.89 -11.18
CA CYS A 189 7.88 10.92 -9.79
C CYS A 189 8.30 12.20 -9.06
N SER A 190 7.64 12.43 -7.92
CA SER A 190 7.96 13.54 -7.03
C SER A 190 9.33 13.37 -6.36
N GLN A 191 9.88 14.45 -5.83
CA GLN A 191 11.16 14.45 -5.09
C GLN A 191 11.11 13.62 -3.78
N ALA A 192 9.93 13.25 -3.32
CA ALA A 192 9.74 12.40 -2.14
C ALA A 192 10.01 10.91 -2.42
N ILE A 193 10.24 10.55 -3.68
CA ILE A 193 10.42 9.18 -4.16
C ILE A 193 11.81 9.04 -4.78
N LEU A 194 12.50 7.96 -4.40
CA LEU A 194 13.75 7.52 -4.98
C LEU A 194 13.48 6.38 -5.96
N GLY A 195 13.81 6.58 -7.23
CA GLY A 195 13.85 5.49 -8.20
C GLY A 195 15.13 4.69 -8.02
N ILE A 196 14.99 3.39 -7.78
CA ILE A 196 16.07 2.41 -7.61
C ILE A 196 15.99 1.46 -8.80
N THR A 197 16.91 1.57 -9.74
CA THR A 197 17.00 0.70 -10.92
C THR A 197 18.11 -0.33 -10.67
N PRO A 198 17.78 -1.60 -10.37
CA PRO A 198 18.77 -2.64 -10.12
C PRO A 198 19.62 -2.91 -11.38
N LYS A 199 20.91 -3.22 -11.18
CA LYS A 199 21.78 -3.73 -12.23
C LYS A 199 21.54 -5.23 -12.43
N CYS A 200 22.07 -5.80 -13.50
CA CYS A 200 21.77 -7.15 -14.03
C CYS A 200 21.93 -8.33 -13.03
N ARG A 201 22.65 -8.17 -11.91
CA ARG A 201 22.81 -9.22 -10.87
C ARG A 201 21.73 -9.24 -9.80
N ILE A 202 20.81 -8.28 -9.79
CA ILE A 202 19.74 -8.20 -8.79
C ILE A 202 18.39 -8.34 -9.51
N ASN A 203 17.63 -9.33 -9.10
CA ASN A 203 16.25 -9.47 -9.54
C ASN A 203 15.38 -8.36 -8.91
N PRO A 204 14.65 -7.54 -9.70
CA PRO A 204 13.85 -6.44 -9.16
C PRO A 204 12.77 -6.87 -8.17
N GLU A 205 12.12 -8.03 -8.40
CA GLU A 205 11.09 -8.55 -7.49
C GLU A 205 11.69 -9.04 -6.17
N TYR A 206 12.87 -9.68 -6.22
CA TYR A 206 13.58 -10.05 -5.00
C TYR A 206 13.93 -8.81 -4.18
N LEU A 207 14.48 -7.78 -4.82
CA LEU A 207 14.82 -6.53 -4.16
C LEU A 207 13.58 -5.83 -3.59
N TYR A 208 12.45 -5.85 -4.31
CA TYR A 208 11.18 -5.35 -3.79
C TYR A 208 10.78 -6.05 -2.48
N TYR A 209 10.83 -7.38 -2.45
CA TYR A 209 10.49 -8.12 -1.23
C TYR A 209 11.49 -7.88 -0.11
N TYR A 210 12.78 -7.75 -0.43
CA TYR A 210 13.79 -7.43 0.57
C TYR A 210 13.57 -6.05 1.18
N LEU A 211 13.34 -5.02 0.36
CA LEU A 211 13.04 -3.67 0.84
C LEU A 211 11.73 -3.61 1.64
N SER A 212 10.71 -4.35 1.21
CA SER A 212 9.47 -4.50 1.98
C SER A 212 9.68 -5.24 3.32
N PHE A 213 10.61 -6.17 3.37
CA PHE A 213 10.94 -6.92 4.59
C PHE A 213 11.60 -6.03 5.65
N ILE A 214 12.46 -5.12 5.24
CA ILE A 214 13.15 -4.19 6.15
C ILE A 214 12.38 -2.88 6.40
N GLU A 215 11.14 -2.75 5.90
CA GLU A 215 10.35 -1.50 6.00
C GLU A 215 10.20 -1.01 7.45
N GLU A 216 9.92 -1.91 8.39
CA GLU A 216 9.74 -1.54 9.80
C GLU A 216 11.07 -1.09 10.42
N ASP A 217 12.19 -1.77 10.15
CA ASP A 217 13.52 -1.37 10.61
C ASP A 217 13.88 0.04 10.10
N VAL A 218 13.51 0.34 8.85
CA VAL A 218 13.72 1.65 8.23
C VAL A 218 12.85 2.73 8.88
N LYS A 219 11.61 2.43 9.24
CA LYS A 219 10.75 3.37 9.98
C LYS A 219 11.32 3.71 11.35
N ASP A 220 11.85 2.71 12.03
CA ASP A 220 12.48 2.90 13.35
C ASP A 220 13.75 3.76 13.26
N MET A 221 14.55 3.60 12.21
CA MET A 221 15.69 4.50 11.94
C MET A 221 15.24 5.96 11.73
N GLY A 222 14.11 6.18 11.05
CA GLY A 222 13.55 7.52 10.83
C GLY A 222 12.97 8.16 12.08
N GLN A 223 12.55 7.39 13.08
CA GLN A 223 11.96 7.91 14.32
C GLN A 223 13.00 8.26 15.40
N THR A 224 14.17 7.63 15.38
CA THR A 224 15.24 7.85 16.36
C THR A 224 16.16 9.00 16.01
N GLY A 225 16.11 9.53 14.79
CA GLY A 225 16.88 10.68 14.33
C GLY A 225 16.13 12.00 14.42
N THR A 226 16.86 13.11 14.43
CA THR A 226 16.32 14.49 14.35
C THR A 226 15.62 14.80 13.02
N GLN A 227 15.61 13.88 12.07
CA GLN A 227 14.97 13.98 10.76
C GLN A 227 14.13 12.74 10.48
N SER A 228 12.82 12.92 10.37
CA SER A 228 11.85 11.89 10.00
C SER A 228 11.90 11.49 8.51
N ASN A 229 13.00 11.69 7.82
CA ASN A 229 13.13 11.50 6.38
C ASN A 229 14.40 10.74 6.03
N LEU A 230 14.32 9.89 5.02
CA LEU A 230 15.49 9.22 4.46
C LEU A 230 16.21 10.12 3.44
N SER A 231 17.53 10.02 3.40
CA SER A 231 18.32 10.58 2.32
C SER A 231 18.68 9.48 1.30
N LYS A 232 18.97 9.89 0.06
CA LYS A 232 19.51 8.96 -0.96
C LYS A 232 20.74 8.20 -0.45
N GLN A 233 21.62 8.87 0.31
CA GLN A 233 22.83 8.26 0.84
C GLN A 233 22.51 7.12 1.80
N ILE A 234 21.54 7.28 2.70
CA ILE A 234 21.12 6.24 3.63
C ILE A 234 20.64 5.00 2.86
N VAL A 235 19.83 5.19 1.81
CA VAL A 235 19.34 4.07 0.99
C VAL A 235 20.47 3.41 0.19
N GLN A 236 21.44 4.18 -0.29
CA GLN A 236 22.64 3.63 -0.94
C GLN A 236 23.48 2.76 0.00
N ASP A 237 23.48 3.07 1.30
CA ASP A 237 24.23 2.35 2.33
C ASP A 237 23.52 1.11 2.87
N PHE A 238 22.31 0.81 2.40
CA PHE A 238 21.61 -0.43 2.76
C PHE A 238 22.43 -1.64 2.37
N MET A 239 22.63 -2.53 3.34
CA MET A 239 23.28 -3.81 3.13
C MET A 239 22.23 -4.86 2.81
N VAL A 240 22.24 -5.32 1.56
CA VAL A 240 21.26 -6.30 1.04
C VAL A 240 21.93 -7.67 1.02
N LYS A 241 21.31 -8.62 1.71
CA LYS A 241 21.71 -10.02 1.66
C LYS A 241 20.95 -10.73 0.56
N LEU A 242 21.63 -11.40 -0.35
CA LEU A 242 21.02 -12.07 -1.50
C LEU A 242 21.81 -13.29 -1.95
N PRO A 243 21.14 -14.27 -2.60
CA PRO A 243 21.83 -15.34 -3.31
C PRO A 243 22.66 -14.78 -4.46
N SER A 244 23.86 -15.31 -4.69
CA SER A 244 24.66 -14.98 -5.88
C SER A 244 24.02 -15.49 -7.18
N ASP A 245 23.28 -16.60 -7.12
CA ASP A 245 22.48 -17.09 -8.25
C ASP A 245 21.18 -16.32 -8.41
N ILE A 246 21.05 -15.62 -9.55
CA ILE A 246 19.83 -14.87 -9.93
C ILE A 246 18.59 -15.78 -10.03
N LYS A 247 18.76 -17.07 -10.31
CA LYS A 247 17.66 -18.04 -10.37
C LYS A 247 17.08 -18.31 -8.98
N GLU A 248 17.93 -18.36 -7.94
CA GLU A 248 17.44 -18.48 -6.57
C GLU A 248 16.69 -17.23 -6.13
N GLN A 249 17.20 -16.02 -6.46
CA GLN A 249 16.48 -14.78 -6.22
C GLN A 249 15.10 -14.81 -6.88
N GLN A 250 15.01 -15.24 -8.14
CA GLN A 250 13.75 -15.36 -8.89
C GLN A 250 12.81 -16.38 -8.23
N ALA A 251 13.31 -17.53 -7.82
CA ALA A 251 12.51 -18.57 -7.18
C ALA A 251 11.92 -18.08 -5.83
N ILE A 252 12.73 -17.40 -5.02
CA ILE A 252 12.26 -16.78 -3.77
C ILE A 252 11.17 -15.73 -4.07
N ALA A 253 11.41 -14.85 -5.03
CA ALA A 253 10.46 -13.81 -5.41
C ALA A 253 9.12 -14.42 -5.90
N THR A 254 9.18 -15.49 -6.70
CA THR A 254 7.99 -16.21 -7.19
C THR A 254 7.16 -16.77 -6.03
N ILE A 255 7.78 -17.46 -5.06
CA ILE A 255 7.09 -18.00 -3.89
C ILE A 255 6.36 -16.87 -3.13
N LEU A 256 7.03 -15.76 -2.88
CA LEU A 256 6.43 -14.62 -2.16
C LEU A 256 5.31 -13.95 -2.98
N SER A 257 5.47 -13.89 -4.30
CA SER A 257 4.44 -13.37 -5.22
C SER A 257 3.19 -14.25 -5.26
N ASP A 258 3.36 -15.57 -5.23
CA ASP A 258 2.22 -16.50 -5.18
C ASP A 258 1.48 -16.39 -3.83
N MET A 259 2.20 -16.17 -2.73
CA MET A 259 1.56 -15.87 -1.45
C MET A 259 0.77 -14.56 -1.47
N ASP A 260 1.23 -13.53 -2.20
CA ASP A 260 0.47 -12.28 -2.38
C ASP A 260 -0.84 -12.52 -3.14
N LYS A 261 -0.79 -13.30 -4.24
CA LYS A 261 -2.00 -13.67 -4.99
C LYS A 261 -3.03 -14.44 -4.15
N GLU A 262 -2.56 -15.23 -3.17
CA GLU A 262 -3.44 -15.95 -2.26
C GLU A 262 -4.08 -15.07 -1.17
N ILE A 263 -3.54 -13.86 -0.95
CA ILE A 263 -4.01 -12.90 0.05
C ILE A 263 -4.95 -11.86 -0.58
N ALA A 264 -4.72 -11.54 -1.87
CA ALA A 264 -5.58 -10.63 -2.65
C ALA A 264 -6.97 -11.26 -2.90
#